data_fce1b1f81e6d4406834f6eff00492eb1
#
_entry.id   fce1b1f81e6d4406834f6eff00492eb1
#
_cell.length_a   1.000
_cell.length_b   1.000
_cell.length_c   1.000
_cell.angle_alpha   90.00
_cell.angle_beta   90.00
_cell.angle_gamma   90.00
#
_symmetry.space_group_name_H-M   'P 1'
#
loop_
_entity.id
_entity.type
_entity.pdbx_description
1 polymer ?
#
loop_
_entity_poly.entity_id
_entity_poly.type
_entity_poly.pdbx_seq_one_letter_code
_entity_poly.pdbx_strand_id
1 'polypeptide(L)'
;MAGAHLHHVHMFCRDIEATLAWCTEMLSAKVAYDDIVAGHRNVFMTVGDGRLHLYDQPPRGDRGGAVHHVGIRTDDLHGLVERMKARGQEFRSEIREFGAWRYIMVAAPDDVLLELFEWDASDMEPALREYFGAAP
;
A
#
# COMPACT_ATOMS: atom_id res chain seq x y z
N MET A 1 16.20 -13.63 -10.19
CA MET A 1 14.71 -13.62 -10.15
C MET A 1 14.26 -12.55 -9.18
N ALA A 2 13.39 -11.69 -9.64
CA ALA A 2 12.85 -10.61 -8.80
C ALA A 2 12.04 -11.19 -7.63
N GLY A 3 12.31 -10.73 -6.42
CA GLY A 3 11.61 -11.13 -5.21
C GLY A 3 10.36 -10.30 -4.95
N ALA A 4 9.57 -10.74 -3.99
CA ALA A 4 8.45 -9.97 -3.43
C ALA A 4 8.77 -9.60 -1.99
N HIS A 5 8.34 -8.42 -1.58
CA HIS A 5 8.61 -7.88 -0.25
C HIS A 5 7.32 -7.33 0.36
N LEU A 6 7.14 -7.53 1.66
CA LEU A 6 6.11 -6.82 2.39
C LEU A 6 6.52 -5.35 2.52
N HIS A 7 5.65 -4.43 2.11
CA HIS A 7 5.97 -3.00 2.12
C HIS A 7 5.16 -2.20 3.12
N HIS A 8 3.84 -2.28 3.06
CA HIS A 8 2.99 -1.48 3.94
C HIS A 8 1.66 -2.17 4.25
N VAL A 9 1.02 -1.72 5.31
CA VAL A 9 -0.38 -2.02 5.60
C VAL A 9 -1.20 -0.77 5.32
N HIS A 10 -2.24 -0.89 4.51
CA HIS A 10 -3.17 0.19 4.18
C HIS A 10 -4.45 0.01 5.00
N MET A 11 -4.80 1.03 5.77
CA MET A 11 -5.92 0.99 6.71
C MET A 11 -6.97 2.04 6.35
N PHE A 12 -8.22 1.64 6.27
CA PHE A 12 -9.33 2.57 6.28
C PHE A 12 -9.50 3.18 7.68
N CYS A 13 -9.79 4.47 7.74
CA CYS A 13 -9.99 5.21 8.98
C CYS A 13 -11.33 5.93 8.93
N ARG A 14 -12.24 5.61 9.86
CA ARG A 14 -13.49 6.37 10.04
C ARG A 14 -13.20 7.78 10.51
N ASP A 15 -12.20 7.90 11.37
CA ASP A 15 -11.69 9.16 11.91
C ASP A 15 -10.16 9.11 11.80
N ILE A 16 -9.64 9.67 10.72
CA ILE A 16 -8.20 9.62 10.44
C ILE A 16 -7.39 10.39 11.48
N GLU A 17 -7.93 11.47 12.05
CA GLU A 17 -7.25 12.24 13.12
C GLU A 17 -7.09 11.40 14.39
N ALA A 18 -8.13 10.67 14.78
CA ALA A 18 -8.07 9.77 15.93
C ALA A 18 -7.06 8.64 15.69
N THR A 19 -7.02 8.07 14.49
CA THR A 19 -6.06 7.02 14.15
C THR A 19 -4.63 7.56 14.14
N LEU A 20 -4.41 8.74 13.57
CA LEU A 20 -3.12 9.42 13.57
C LEU A 20 -2.61 9.66 14.99
N ALA A 21 -3.46 10.24 15.85
CA ALA A 21 -3.12 10.50 17.24
C ALA A 21 -2.75 9.20 17.97
N TRP A 22 -3.58 8.17 17.80
CA TRP A 22 -3.33 6.86 18.42
C TRP A 22 -2.00 6.25 17.97
N CYS A 23 -1.74 6.21 16.65
CA CYS A 23 -0.51 5.65 16.11
C CYS A 23 0.72 6.43 16.61
N THR A 24 0.63 7.76 16.64
CA THR A 24 1.72 8.61 17.13
C THR A 24 1.98 8.39 18.62
N GLU A 25 0.93 8.40 19.44
CA GLU A 25 1.04 8.28 20.89
C GLU A 25 1.42 6.87 21.34
N MET A 26 0.80 5.84 20.75
CA MET A 26 0.95 4.46 21.19
C MET A 26 2.12 3.74 20.53
N LEU A 27 2.42 4.05 19.28
CA LEU A 27 3.43 3.34 18.49
C LEU A 27 4.65 4.21 18.17
N SER A 28 4.67 5.45 18.61
CA SER A 28 5.70 6.44 18.24
C SER A 28 5.82 6.59 16.72
N ALA A 29 4.70 6.42 16.02
CA ALA A 29 4.64 6.56 14.58
C ALA A 29 4.95 8.00 14.18
N LYS A 30 5.57 8.14 13.02
CA LYS A 30 5.93 9.46 12.46
C LYS A 30 5.25 9.63 11.12
N VAL A 31 4.65 10.80 10.91
CA VAL A 31 4.10 11.17 9.61
C VAL A 31 5.25 11.47 8.65
N ALA A 32 5.28 10.74 7.53
CA ALA A 32 6.22 10.95 6.45
C ALA A 32 5.60 11.74 5.29
N TYR A 33 4.29 11.60 5.08
CA TYR A 33 3.57 12.26 4.00
C TYR A 33 2.09 12.36 4.35
N ASP A 34 1.46 13.49 4.03
CA ASP A 34 0.05 13.76 4.28
C ASP A 34 -0.49 14.61 3.15
N ASP A 35 -1.32 14.06 2.27
CA ASP A 35 -1.90 14.78 1.14
C ASP A 35 -3.09 14.03 0.55
N ILE A 36 -3.74 14.65 -0.42
CA ILE A 36 -4.80 14.03 -1.21
C ILE A 36 -4.16 13.17 -2.30
N VAL A 37 -4.46 11.88 -2.28
CA VAL A 37 -4.02 10.91 -3.27
C VAL A 37 -5.24 10.14 -3.74
N ALA A 38 -5.46 10.05 -5.05
CA ALA A 38 -6.62 9.39 -5.63
C ALA A 38 -7.97 9.93 -5.09
N GLY A 39 -8.05 11.24 -4.84
CA GLY A 39 -9.26 11.92 -4.43
C GLY A 39 -9.57 11.90 -2.93
N HIS A 40 -8.75 11.26 -2.11
CA HIS A 40 -8.93 11.17 -0.66
C HIS A 40 -7.63 11.45 0.09
N ARG A 41 -7.77 11.93 1.34
CA ARG A 41 -6.61 12.13 2.19
C ARG A 41 -5.94 10.78 2.49
N ASN A 42 -4.65 10.72 2.22
CA ASN A 42 -3.76 9.62 2.55
C ASN A 42 -2.66 10.14 3.46
N VAL A 43 -2.39 9.42 4.54
CA VAL A 43 -1.28 9.72 5.43
C VAL A 43 -0.36 8.51 5.46
N PHE A 44 0.89 8.71 5.06
CA PHE A 44 1.92 7.67 5.13
C PHE A 44 2.74 7.88 6.38
N MET A 45 2.82 6.84 7.18
CA MET A 45 3.54 6.85 8.45
C MET A 45 4.63 5.80 8.49
N THR A 46 5.66 6.04 9.28
CA THR A 46 6.63 5.02 9.67
C THR A 46 6.38 4.59 11.10
N VAL A 47 6.54 3.30 11.36
CA VAL A 47 6.59 2.69 12.70
C VAL A 47 7.85 1.84 12.72
N GLY A 48 8.94 2.39 13.29
CA GLY A 48 10.26 1.78 13.10
C GLY A 48 10.59 1.68 11.62
N ASP A 49 10.94 0.48 11.15
CA ASP A 49 11.18 0.18 9.73
C ASP A 49 9.91 -0.19 8.97
N GLY A 50 8.78 -0.32 9.66
CA GLY A 50 7.50 -0.62 9.06
C GLY A 50 6.78 0.61 8.52
N ARG A 51 5.81 0.40 7.65
CA ARG A 51 5.03 1.46 6.99
C ARG A 51 3.55 1.22 7.13
N LEU A 52 2.83 2.28 7.48
CA LEU A 52 1.37 2.32 7.50
C LEU A 52 0.88 3.39 6.53
N HIS A 53 -0.12 3.06 5.74
CA HIS A 53 -0.86 4.03 4.93
C HIS A 53 -2.26 4.15 5.51
N LEU A 54 -2.65 5.35 5.93
CA LEU A 54 -3.97 5.65 6.44
C LEU A 54 -4.79 6.33 5.36
N TYR A 55 -6.01 5.87 5.17
CA TYR A 55 -6.92 6.34 4.14
C TYR A 55 -8.22 6.83 4.76
N ASP A 56 -8.57 8.07 4.47
CA ASP A 56 -9.74 8.75 5.06
C ASP A 56 -11.04 8.26 4.41
N GLN A 57 -11.40 7.04 4.72
CA GLN A 57 -12.67 6.41 4.39
C GLN A 57 -13.04 5.37 5.45
N PRO A 58 -14.34 5.15 5.71
CA PRO A 58 -14.76 4.09 6.61
C PRO A 58 -14.44 2.70 6.03
N PRO A 59 -14.17 1.72 6.88
CA PRO A 59 -14.02 0.31 6.46
C PRO A 59 -15.24 -0.15 5.64
N ARG A 60 -15.01 -1.00 4.66
CA ARG A 60 -16.05 -1.52 3.76
C ARG A 60 -16.50 -2.91 4.20
N GLY A 61 -17.83 -3.14 4.14
CA GLY A 61 -18.45 -4.45 4.36
C GLY A 61 -18.70 -4.80 5.83
N ASP A 62 -19.52 -5.84 6.03
CA ASP A 62 -19.99 -6.28 7.34
C ASP A 62 -18.94 -7.02 8.18
N ARG A 63 -17.85 -7.45 7.54
CA ARG A 63 -16.72 -8.12 8.19
C ARG A 63 -15.59 -7.16 8.53
N GLY A 64 -15.95 -5.90 8.70
CA GLY A 64 -15.04 -4.78 8.69
C GLY A 64 -13.92 -4.81 9.69
N GLY A 65 -12.73 -5.16 9.23
CA GLY A 65 -11.50 -4.68 9.81
C GLY A 65 -11.13 -3.32 9.21
N ALA A 66 -10.35 -2.53 9.92
CA ALA A 66 -9.79 -1.29 9.39
C ALA A 66 -8.67 -1.53 8.35
N VAL A 67 -8.13 -2.75 8.30
CA VAL A 67 -7.11 -3.12 7.31
C VAL A 67 -7.80 -3.41 5.98
N HIS A 68 -7.43 -2.66 4.95
CA HIS A 68 -7.96 -2.85 3.59
C HIS A 68 -7.16 -3.89 2.81
N HIS A 69 -5.85 -3.74 2.77
CA HIS A 69 -4.97 -4.65 2.05
C HIS A 69 -3.57 -4.67 2.65
N VAL A 70 -2.81 -5.68 2.26
CA VAL A 70 -1.38 -5.77 2.55
C VAL A 70 -0.62 -5.44 1.28
N GLY A 71 0.30 -4.48 1.35
CA GLY A 71 1.13 -4.08 0.22
C GLY A 71 2.34 -4.97 0.06
N ILE A 72 2.49 -5.57 -1.11
CA ILE A 72 3.61 -6.41 -1.50
C ILE A 72 4.39 -5.71 -2.60
N ARG A 73 5.57 -5.27 -2.27
CA ARG A 73 6.46 -4.65 -3.24
C ARG A 73 7.16 -5.71 -4.11
N THR A 74 7.30 -5.41 -5.38
CA THR A 74 8.15 -6.17 -6.31
C THR A 74 8.95 -5.22 -7.19
N ASP A 75 10.05 -5.68 -7.71
CA ASP A 75 10.86 -4.96 -8.72
C ASP A 75 10.57 -5.45 -10.14
N ASP A 76 9.59 -6.35 -10.29
CA ASP A 76 9.11 -6.87 -11.58
C ASP A 76 7.63 -7.23 -11.44
N LEU A 77 6.77 -6.22 -11.44
CA LEU A 77 5.33 -6.42 -11.25
C LEU A 77 4.72 -7.25 -12.38
N HIS A 78 5.06 -6.93 -13.62
CA HIS A 78 4.53 -7.64 -14.78
C HIS A 78 4.90 -9.12 -14.75
N GLY A 79 6.16 -9.42 -14.53
CA GLY A 79 6.65 -10.80 -14.42
C GLY A 79 6.05 -11.55 -13.24
N LEU A 80 5.85 -10.89 -12.09
CA LEU A 80 5.20 -11.51 -10.94
C LEU A 80 3.74 -11.90 -11.28
N VAL A 81 2.98 -10.99 -11.88
CA VAL A 81 1.59 -11.24 -12.29
C VAL A 81 1.52 -12.41 -13.28
N GLU A 82 2.38 -12.44 -14.27
CA GLU A 82 2.40 -13.53 -15.27
C GLU A 82 2.76 -14.88 -14.62
N ARG A 83 3.71 -14.91 -13.69
CA ARG A 83 4.03 -16.14 -12.93
C ARG A 83 2.86 -16.62 -12.07
N MET A 84 2.13 -15.70 -11.45
CA MET A 84 0.94 -16.03 -10.66
C MET A 84 -0.19 -16.56 -11.54
N LYS A 85 -0.45 -15.94 -12.69
CA LYS A 85 -1.43 -16.42 -13.68
C LYS A 85 -1.09 -17.83 -14.16
N ALA A 86 0.19 -18.09 -14.45
CA ALA A 86 0.65 -19.41 -14.88
C ALA A 86 0.42 -20.51 -13.83
N ARG A 87 0.27 -20.12 -12.56
CA ARG A 87 -0.05 -21.02 -11.44
C ARG A 87 -1.53 -21.08 -11.12
N GLY A 88 -2.38 -20.47 -11.95
CA GLY A 88 -3.81 -20.49 -11.78
C GLY A 88 -4.41 -19.34 -10.97
N GLN A 89 -3.60 -18.32 -10.60
CA GLN A 89 -4.14 -17.16 -9.90
C GLN A 89 -4.95 -16.30 -10.86
N GLU A 90 -6.18 -16.00 -10.47
CA GLU A 90 -7.07 -15.08 -11.19
C GLU A 90 -6.92 -13.66 -10.70
N PHE A 91 -7.05 -12.69 -11.62
CA PHE A 91 -7.05 -11.27 -11.34
C PHE A 91 -8.34 -10.65 -11.91
N ARG A 92 -8.95 -9.73 -11.17
CA ARG A 92 -10.20 -9.06 -11.57
C ARG A 92 -9.96 -7.79 -12.39
N SER A 93 -8.72 -7.34 -12.49
CA SER A 93 -8.34 -6.13 -13.21
C SER A 93 -6.97 -6.28 -13.85
N GLU A 94 -6.62 -5.34 -14.70
CA GLU A 94 -5.28 -5.21 -15.25
C GLU A 94 -4.40 -4.35 -14.32
N ILE A 95 -3.08 -4.38 -14.55
CA ILE A 95 -2.15 -3.49 -13.88
C ILE A 95 -2.56 -2.04 -14.15
N ARG A 96 -2.64 -1.26 -13.08
CA ARG A 96 -2.98 0.16 -13.13
C ARG A 96 -1.74 1.00 -12.92
N GLU A 97 -1.69 2.14 -13.62
CA GLU A 97 -0.66 3.15 -13.43
C GLU A 97 -1.27 4.37 -12.74
N PHE A 98 -0.58 4.87 -11.74
CA PHE A 98 -0.95 6.07 -11.02
C PHE A 98 0.31 6.87 -10.65
N GLY A 99 0.61 7.90 -11.42
CA GLY A 99 1.83 8.68 -11.25
C GLY A 99 3.08 7.79 -11.36
N ALA A 100 3.86 7.75 -10.30
CA ALA A 100 5.09 6.95 -10.22
C ALA A 100 4.82 5.47 -9.85
N TRP A 101 3.57 5.10 -9.55
CA TRP A 101 3.21 3.75 -9.12
C TRP A 101 2.56 2.93 -10.23
N ARG A 102 2.83 1.62 -10.21
CA ARG A 102 2.07 0.60 -10.92
C ARG A 102 1.63 -0.44 -9.91
N TYR A 103 0.39 -0.85 -9.97
CA TYR A 103 -0.15 -1.80 -9.01
C TYR A 103 -1.31 -2.63 -9.59
N ILE A 104 -1.57 -3.75 -8.93
CA ILE A 104 -2.73 -4.60 -9.17
C ILE A 104 -3.16 -5.23 -7.85
N MET A 105 -4.46 -5.36 -7.67
CA MET A 105 -5.01 -6.05 -6.51
C MET A 105 -5.22 -7.52 -6.81
N VAL A 106 -4.98 -8.37 -5.83
CA VAL A 106 -5.21 -9.81 -5.92
C VAL A 106 -5.74 -10.35 -4.59
N ALA A 107 -6.72 -11.26 -4.67
CA ALA A 107 -7.21 -11.97 -3.50
C ALA A 107 -6.31 -13.18 -3.23
N ALA A 108 -5.65 -13.18 -2.08
CA ALA A 108 -4.96 -14.35 -1.55
C ALA A 108 -5.97 -15.31 -0.88
N PRO A 109 -5.56 -16.53 -0.47
CA PRO A 109 -6.44 -17.43 0.28
C PRO A 109 -7.13 -16.73 1.46
N ASP A 110 -8.37 -17.13 1.75
CA ASP A 110 -9.23 -16.55 2.79
C ASP A 110 -9.59 -15.06 2.53
N ASP A 111 -9.60 -14.67 1.25
CA ASP A 111 -9.96 -13.32 0.79
C ASP A 111 -9.04 -12.21 1.34
N VAL A 112 -7.83 -12.54 1.72
CA VAL A 112 -6.84 -11.53 2.09
C VAL A 112 -6.48 -10.72 0.85
N LEU A 113 -6.79 -9.44 0.86
CA LEU A 113 -6.52 -8.55 -0.26
C LEU A 113 -5.06 -8.11 -0.22
N LEU A 114 -4.35 -8.37 -1.32
CA LEU A 114 -2.97 -7.91 -1.52
C LEU A 114 -2.94 -6.84 -2.61
N GLU A 115 -2.13 -5.83 -2.40
CA GLU A 115 -1.71 -4.91 -3.45
C GLU A 115 -0.28 -5.27 -3.86
N LEU A 116 -0.13 -5.75 -5.09
CA LEU A 116 1.18 -5.97 -5.70
C LEU A 116 1.60 -4.68 -6.39
N PHE A 117 2.75 -4.13 -6.07
CA PHE A 117 3.12 -2.85 -6.63
C PHE A 117 4.62 -2.65 -6.81
N GLU A 118 4.95 -1.77 -7.74
CA GLU A 118 6.27 -1.24 -7.99
C GLU A 118 6.19 0.27 -8.20
N TRP A 119 7.31 0.96 -8.10
CA TRP A 119 7.36 2.41 -8.34
C TRP A 119 8.64 2.82 -9.04
N ASP A 120 8.58 3.99 -9.68
CA ASP A 120 9.74 4.67 -10.23
C ASP A 120 10.05 5.89 -9.36
N ALA A 121 11.12 5.81 -8.58
CA ALA A 121 11.49 6.88 -7.66
C ALA A 121 11.90 8.18 -8.38
N SER A 122 12.29 8.09 -9.66
CA SER A 122 12.71 9.27 -10.43
C SER A 122 11.57 10.26 -10.67
N ASP A 123 10.32 9.76 -10.72
CA ASP A 123 9.11 10.55 -10.93
C ASP A 123 8.44 11.04 -9.63
N MET A 124 9.06 10.75 -8.49
CA MET A 124 8.52 11.11 -7.18
C MET A 124 9.05 12.46 -6.69
N GLU A 125 8.19 13.21 -5.99
CA GLU A 125 8.64 14.36 -5.21
C GLU A 125 9.58 13.94 -4.07
N PRO A 126 10.44 14.83 -3.54
CA PRO A 126 11.48 14.47 -2.59
C PRO A 126 10.98 13.72 -1.33
N ALA A 127 9.86 14.15 -0.74
CA ALA A 127 9.32 13.52 0.46
C ALA A 127 8.87 12.07 0.21
N LEU A 128 8.25 11.81 -0.94
CA LEU A 128 7.84 10.46 -1.34
C LEU A 128 9.05 9.60 -1.70
N ARG A 129 10.03 10.17 -2.36
CA ARG A 129 11.28 9.48 -2.71
C ARG A 129 12.00 9.00 -1.45
N GLU A 130 12.08 9.84 -0.43
CA GLU A 130 12.67 9.47 0.85
C GLU A 130 11.87 8.35 1.54
N TYR A 131 10.55 8.47 1.56
CA TYR A 131 9.65 7.51 2.20
C TYR A 131 9.68 6.13 1.53
N PHE A 132 9.60 6.08 0.21
CA PHE A 132 9.63 4.80 -0.54
C PHE A 132 11.05 4.23 -0.65
N GLY A 133 12.06 5.03 -0.36
CA GLY A 133 13.46 4.64 -0.45
C GLY A 133 13.97 4.61 -1.89
N ALA A 134 15.27 4.44 -2.04
CA ALA A 134 15.85 4.14 -3.34
C ALA A 134 15.26 2.81 -3.83
N ALA A 135 14.99 2.72 -5.13
CA ALA A 135 14.63 1.44 -5.72
C ALA A 135 15.72 0.40 -5.38
N PRO A 136 15.35 -0.85 -5.09
CA PRO A 136 16.33 -1.88 -4.78
C PRO A 136 17.26 -2.13 -5.95
#